data_a3ca75ad6928d69b113760cc34945042
#
_entry.id   a3ca75ad6928d69b113760cc34945042
#
_cell.length_a   1.000
_cell.length_b   1.000
_cell.length_c   1.000
_cell.angle_alpha   90.00
_cell.angle_beta   90.00
_cell.angle_gamma   90.00
#
_symmetry.space_group_name_H-M   'P 1'
#
loop_
_entity.id
_entity.type
_entity.pdbx_description
1 polymer ?
#
loop_
_entity_poly.entity_id
_entity_poly.type
_entity_poly.pdbx_seq_one_letter_code
_entity_poly.pdbx_strand_id
1 'polypeptide(L)'
;MTKKWLRSALDQLCDHDIKFARHWLNLSGGGKHFVIFAWLANTRLSKHPAEPAVLAEALRTWPRKQVLENLVGPIPPGFVNGFEKMNGPVFSQQRYLEFWELYHENNARKAFQHLQSISEFQIGVLLELEPVYRRYSIVRAIEDRAFMSTIQLAIQIVRSQRPDLTDFEISQSLGTSLNADGKISDWLSRALNKVEFPSPPWAGTDRLKPLTDQKQVAACAEQFNNCLVDEINSVLSGQRYFYHWTRGRGAIVAFEKDGFLGWVVGEIKGKKNCSVPQKVLKRIELDTKLSGYRMLKYYDLACDNLWGYGRFL
;
A
#
# COMPACT_ATOMS: atom_id res chain seq x y z
N MET A 1 18.32 23.79 2.94
CA MET A 1 19.64 23.32 3.41
C MET A 1 20.27 22.48 2.31
N THR A 2 21.36 22.96 1.72
CA THR A 2 22.12 22.19 0.71
C THR A 2 22.76 20.99 1.42
N LYS A 3 22.55 19.78 0.89
CA LYS A 3 23.16 18.55 1.44
C LYS A 3 24.69 18.72 1.40
N LYS A 4 25.40 18.65 2.53
CA LYS A 4 26.86 18.86 2.62
C LYS A 4 27.66 18.02 1.60
N TRP A 5 27.26 16.76 1.41
CA TRP A 5 27.89 15.86 0.46
C TRP A 5 27.75 16.31 -1.00
N LEU A 6 26.59 16.90 -1.36
CA LEU A 6 26.35 17.42 -2.70
C LEU A 6 27.28 18.57 -3.03
N ARG A 7 27.49 19.48 -2.04
CA ARG A 7 28.44 20.57 -2.17
C ARG A 7 29.85 20.03 -2.40
N SER A 8 30.30 19.06 -1.57
CA SER A 8 31.60 18.42 -1.73
C SER A 8 31.78 17.77 -3.09
N ALA A 9 30.74 17.09 -3.61
CA ALA A 9 30.78 16.48 -4.94
C ALA A 9 30.96 17.53 -6.05
N LEU A 10 30.21 18.62 -5.96
CA LEU A 10 30.29 19.70 -6.95
C LEU A 10 31.61 20.47 -6.85
N ASP A 11 32.09 20.75 -5.64
CA ASP A 11 33.39 21.41 -5.42
C ASP A 11 34.50 20.58 -6.09
N GLN A 12 34.55 19.24 -5.88
CA GLN A 12 35.54 18.36 -6.52
C GLN A 12 35.50 18.40 -8.07
N LEU A 13 34.30 18.49 -8.65
CA LEU A 13 34.16 18.51 -10.11
C LEU A 13 34.43 19.92 -10.70
N CYS A 14 34.04 20.98 -9.98
CA CYS A 14 34.15 22.36 -10.45
C CYS A 14 35.55 22.96 -10.24
N ASP A 15 36.23 22.60 -9.15
CA ASP A 15 37.58 23.12 -8.85
C ASP A 15 38.63 22.71 -9.90
N HIS A 16 38.39 21.57 -10.54
CA HIS A 16 39.28 21.03 -11.57
C HIS A 16 38.90 21.41 -13.00
N ASP A 17 37.63 21.85 -13.25
CA ASP A 17 37.17 22.29 -14.57
C ASP A 17 36.11 23.39 -14.47
N ILE A 18 36.54 24.66 -14.68
CA ILE A 18 35.61 25.80 -14.70
C ILE A 18 34.53 25.67 -15.79
N LYS A 19 34.80 24.94 -16.89
CA LYS A 19 33.82 24.68 -17.94
C LYS A 19 32.75 23.74 -17.45
N PHE A 20 33.07 22.82 -16.49
CA PHE A 20 32.12 21.95 -15.88
C PHE A 20 31.11 22.72 -15.01
N ALA A 21 31.55 23.72 -14.23
CA ALA A 21 30.64 24.57 -13.46
C ALA A 21 29.56 25.23 -14.34
N ARG A 22 29.97 25.74 -15.50
CA ARG A 22 29.05 26.30 -16.50
C ARG A 22 28.12 25.25 -17.11
N HIS A 23 28.64 24.07 -17.39
CA HIS A 23 27.86 22.91 -17.86
C HIS A 23 26.79 22.52 -16.84
N TRP A 24 27.16 22.34 -15.56
CA TRP A 24 26.22 22.02 -14.47
C TRP A 24 25.05 22.99 -14.35
N LEU A 25 25.31 24.28 -14.47
CA LEU A 25 24.24 25.31 -14.37
C LEU A 25 23.22 25.18 -15.49
N ASN A 26 23.63 24.71 -16.68
CA ASN A 26 22.77 24.56 -17.85
C ASN A 26 22.06 23.18 -17.93
N LEU A 27 22.35 22.25 -17.03
CA LEU A 27 21.72 20.93 -17.05
C LEU A 27 20.25 21.00 -16.61
N SER A 28 19.43 20.19 -17.28
CA SER A 28 18.07 19.84 -16.82
C SER A 28 18.10 19.15 -15.46
N GLY A 29 16.94 19.00 -14.82
CA GLY A 29 16.81 18.18 -13.59
C GLY A 29 17.41 16.82 -13.75
N GLY A 30 17.00 16.08 -14.78
CA GLY A 30 17.53 14.74 -15.09
C GLY A 30 19.04 14.70 -15.35
N GLY A 31 19.56 15.76 -16.03
CA GLY A 31 20.99 15.91 -16.22
C GLY A 31 21.76 16.06 -14.91
N LYS A 32 21.21 16.81 -13.96
CA LYS A 32 21.80 16.98 -12.62
C LYS A 32 21.79 15.66 -11.84
N HIS A 33 20.68 14.93 -11.86
CA HIS A 33 20.60 13.60 -11.24
C HIS A 33 21.61 12.63 -11.84
N PHE A 34 21.78 12.65 -13.16
CA PHE A 34 22.79 11.84 -13.85
C PHE A 34 24.21 12.15 -13.38
N VAL A 35 24.61 13.42 -13.36
CA VAL A 35 25.96 13.85 -12.93
C VAL A 35 26.24 13.39 -11.50
N ILE A 36 25.26 13.58 -10.60
CA ILE A 36 25.41 13.17 -9.20
C ILE A 36 25.54 11.65 -9.07
N PHE A 37 24.73 10.89 -9.82
CA PHE A 37 24.89 9.44 -9.82
C PHE A 37 26.27 9.00 -10.38
N ALA A 38 26.74 9.62 -11.48
CA ALA A 38 28.04 9.29 -12.04
C ALA A 38 29.19 9.57 -11.07
N TRP A 39 29.11 10.68 -10.32
CA TRP A 39 30.07 10.96 -9.24
C TRP A 39 30.01 9.89 -8.13
N LEU A 40 28.80 9.49 -7.71
CA LEU A 40 28.63 8.40 -6.73
C LEU A 40 29.15 7.06 -7.28
N ALA A 41 28.86 6.75 -8.54
CA ALA A 41 29.34 5.56 -9.21
C ALA A 41 30.86 5.52 -9.23
N ASN A 42 31.50 6.65 -9.55
CA ASN A 42 32.95 6.78 -9.52
C ASN A 42 33.55 6.52 -8.12
N THR A 43 32.90 7.06 -7.07
CA THR A 43 33.44 7.02 -5.70
C THR A 43 33.05 5.77 -4.91
N ARG A 44 31.96 5.07 -5.29
CA ARG A 44 31.38 3.97 -4.50
C ARG A 44 31.27 2.64 -5.23
N LEU A 45 31.15 2.65 -6.55
CA LEU A 45 30.88 1.45 -7.35
C LEU A 45 32.03 1.09 -8.26
N SER A 46 32.83 2.08 -8.70
CA SER A 46 33.95 1.85 -9.60
C SER A 46 35.10 1.11 -8.91
N LYS A 47 35.66 0.10 -9.60
CA LYS A 47 36.89 -0.58 -9.16
C LYS A 47 38.14 0.29 -9.40
N HIS A 48 38.08 1.20 -10.37
CA HIS A 48 39.13 2.10 -10.77
C HIS A 48 38.59 3.52 -10.89
N PRO A 49 38.46 4.23 -9.75
CA PRO A 49 37.93 5.59 -9.75
C PRO A 49 38.76 6.51 -10.65
N ALA A 50 38.08 7.25 -11.51
CA ALA A 50 38.70 8.29 -12.30
C ALA A 50 39.01 9.53 -11.45
N GLU A 51 40.10 10.21 -11.77
CA GLU A 51 40.41 11.50 -11.18
C GLU A 51 39.27 12.53 -11.44
N PRO A 52 38.97 13.44 -10.50
CA PRO A 52 37.89 14.39 -10.64
C PRO A 52 37.91 15.22 -11.94
N ALA A 53 39.10 15.62 -12.41
CA ALA A 53 39.25 16.35 -13.66
C ALA A 53 38.83 15.52 -14.89
N VAL A 54 39.26 14.25 -14.91
CA VAL A 54 38.92 13.31 -16.00
C VAL A 54 37.39 13.03 -16.00
N LEU A 55 36.81 12.83 -14.81
CA LEU A 55 35.38 12.62 -14.68
C LEU A 55 34.60 13.87 -15.13
N ALA A 56 35.02 15.08 -14.72
CA ALA A 56 34.36 16.32 -15.11
C ALA A 56 34.39 16.53 -16.63
N GLU A 57 35.50 16.24 -17.29
CA GLU A 57 35.64 16.29 -18.75
C GLU A 57 34.72 15.26 -19.42
N ALA A 58 34.74 14.01 -18.97
CA ALA A 58 33.89 12.93 -19.50
C ALA A 58 32.41 13.28 -19.37
N LEU A 59 31.96 13.78 -18.21
CA LEU A 59 30.56 14.21 -17.96
C LEU A 59 30.11 15.34 -18.90
N ARG A 60 31.02 16.17 -19.37
CA ARG A 60 30.75 17.28 -20.28
C ARG A 60 30.77 16.87 -21.76
N THR A 61 31.62 15.88 -22.15
CA THR A 61 31.94 15.63 -23.55
C THR A 61 31.50 14.28 -24.06
N TRP A 62 31.35 13.28 -23.17
CA TRP A 62 31.00 11.92 -23.58
C TRP A 62 29.50 11.65 -23.53
N PRO A 63 29.00 10.71 -24.35
CA PRO A 63 27.65 10.20 -24.19
C PRO A 63 27.44 9.61 -22.79
N ARG A 64 26.33 9.91 -22.14
CA ARG A 64 26.00 9.48 -20.77
C ARG A 64 26.17 7.96 -20.55
N LYS A 65 25.75 7.16 -21.53
CA LYS A 65 25.91 5.70 -21.48
C LYS A 65 27.37 5.32 -21.37
N GLN A 66 28.22 5.89 -22.19
CA GLN A 66 29.65 5.62 -22.21
C GLN A 66 30.33 6.00 -20.89
N VAL A 67 29.94 7.14 -20.29
CA VAL A 67 30.44 7.54 -18.96
C VAL A 67 30.18 6.43 -17.94
N LEU A 68 28.93 5.95 -17.86
CA LEU A 68 28.58 4.93 -16.87
C LEU A 68 29.24 3.58 -17.17
N GLU A 69 29.29 3.17 -18.44
CA GLU A 69 29.93 1.89 -18.81
C GLU A 69 31.41 1.86 -18.45
N ASN A 70 32.11 3.00 -18.54
CA ASN A 70 33.48 3.11 -18.07
C ASN A 70 33.63 3.07 -16.53
N LEU A 71 32.62 3.55 -15.79
CA LEU A 71 32.67 3.58 -14.33
C LEU A 71 32.25 2.25 -13.69
N VAL A 72 31.18 1.63 -14.19
CA VAL A 72 30.55 0.47 -13.52
C VAL A 72 30.39 -0.75 -14.41
N GLY A 73 30.88 -0.69 -15.67
CA GLY A 73 30.67 -1.77 -16.64
C GLY A 73 29.28 -1.74 -17.28
N PRO A 74 28.78 -2.89 -17.77
CA PRO A 74 27.51 -2.95 -18.46
C PRO A 74 26.36 -2.41 -17.61
N ILE A 75 25.55 -1.52 -18.20
CA ILE A 75 24.43 -0.87 -17.52
C ILE A 75 23.09 -1.49 -17.96
N PRO A 76 22.10 -1.57 -17.06
CA PRO A 76 20.79 -2.11 -17.38
C PRO A 76 20.07 -1.30 -18.48
N PRO A 77 19.28 -1.96 -19.36
CA PRO A 77 18.53 -1.27 -20.40
C PRO A 77 17.58 -0.21 -19.83
N GLY A 78 17.63 1.01 -20.40
CA GLY A 78 16.78 2.14 -19.99
C GLY A 78 17.28 2.89 -18.75
N PHE A 79 18.38 2.49 -18.12
CA PHE A 79 18.87 3.13 -16.89
C PHE A 79 19.19 4.62 -17.11
N VAL A 80 19.89 4.97 -18.17
CA VAL A 80 20.20 6.38 -18.51
C VAL A 80 18.92 7.21 -18.71
N ASN A 81 17.92 6.63 -19.39
CA ASN A 81 16.63 7.30 -19.61
C ASN A 81 15.82 7.48 -18.30
N GLY A 82 16.10 6.66 -17.28
CA GLY A 82 15.52 6.82 -15.95
C GLY A 82 15.82 8.17 -15.33
N PHE A 83 17.01 8.74 -15.56
CA PHE A 83 17.35 10.05 -15.04
C PHE A 83 16.52 11.19 -15.65
N GLU A 84 16.12 11.09 -16.92
CA GLU A 84 15.27 12.10 -17.56
C GLU A 84 13.88 12.19 -16.90
N LYS A 85 13.47 11.15 -16.20
CA LYS A 85 12.22 11.11 -15.43
C LYS A 85 12.36 11.63 -14.01
N MET A 86 13.60 11.91 -13.55
CA MET A 86 13.87 12.46 -12.23
C MET A 86 13.77 13.97 -12.27
N ASN A 87 12.70 14.50 -11.70
CA ASN A 87 12.46 15.93 -11.58
C ASN A 87 12.53 16.36 -10.12
N GLY A 88 12.94 17.60 -9.87
CA GLY A 88 12.97 18.17 -8.54
C GLY A 88 14.35 18.14 -7.88
N PRO A 89 14.41 18.15 -6.53
CA PRO A 89 15.67 18.22 -5.80
C PRO A 89 16.47 16.93 -5.89
N VAL A 90 17.78 17.06 -5.88
CA VAL A 90 18.72 15.93 -5.85
C VAL A 90 18.40 15.01 -4.68
N PHE A 91 18.36 13.70 -4.93
CA PHE A 91 18.06 12.67 -3.94
C PHE A 91 19.17 12.50 -2.89
N SER A 92 18.97 11.64 -1.91
CA SER A 92 20.06 11.19 -1.02
C SER A 92 21.01 10.25 -1.77
N GLN A 93 22.26 10.13 -1.30
CA GLN A 93 23.24 9.18 -1.89
C GLN A 93 22.67 7.78 -1.89
N GLN A 94 22.08 7.38 -0.78
CA GLN A 94 21.49 6.05 -0.61
C GLN A 94 20.42 5.77 -1.66
N ARG A 95 19.55 6.75 -1.97
CA ARG A 95 18.49 6.59 -2.98
C ARG A 95 19.01 6.38 -4.39
N TYR A 96 20.16 6.95 -4.74
CA TYR A 96 20.78 6.67 -6.03
C TYR A 96 21.37 5.27 -6.12
N LEU A 97 21.96 4.77 -5.03
CA LEU A 97 22.48 3.39 -4.99
C LEU A 97 21.33 2.38 -5.03
N GLU A 98 20.26 2.61 -4.28
CA GLU A 98 19.02 1.81 -4.32
C GLU A 98 18.36 1.81 -5.71
N PHE A 99 18.33 2.95 -6.38
CA PHE A 99 17.86 3.06 -7.76
C PHE A 99 18.70 2.22 -8.72
N TRP A 100 20.02 2.23 -8.56
CA TRP A 100 20.93 1.39 -9.31
C TRP A 100 20.65 -0.09 -9.11
N GLU A 101 20.52 -0.55 -7.88
CA GLU A 101 20.21 -1.94 -7.52
C GLU A 101 18.87 -2.38 -8.10
N LEU A 102 17.82 -1.57 -7.92
CA LEU A 102 16.49 -1.87 -8.44
C LEU A 102 16.43 -2.00 -9.97
N TYR A 103 17.29 -1.28 -10.70
CA TYR A 103 17.32 -1.40 -12.15
C TYR A 103 17.87 -2.75 -12.63
N HIS A 104 18.59 -3.48 -11.80
CA HIS A 104 19.04 -4.85 -12.09
C HIS A 104 17.90 -5.88 -11.93
N GLU A 105 16.84 -5.54 -11.24
CA GLU A 105 15.64 -6.36 -11.11
C GLU A 105 14.66 -6.13 -12.26
N ASN A 106 14.19 -7.22 -12.87
CA ASN A 106 13.35 -7.12 -14.06
C ASN A 106 12.02 -6.38 -13.82
N ASN A 107 11.32 -6.65 -12.69
CA ASN A 107 10.02 -6.02 -12.40
C ASN A 107 10.18 -4.54 -12.05
N ALA A 108 11.15 -4.20 -11.18
CA ALA A 108 11.43 -2.82 -10.80
C ALA A 108 11.89 -2.00 -12.01
N ARG A 109 12.78 -2.56 -12.85
CA ARG A 109 13.20 -1.92 -14.11
C ARG A 109 12.03 -1.61 -15.03
N LYS A 110 11.12 -2.59 -15.25
CA LYS A 110 9.92 -2.38 -16.05
C LYS A 110 9.02 -1.30 -15.44
N ALA A 111 8.85 -1.28 -14.11
CA ALA A 111 8.09 -0.24 -13.44
C ALA A 111 8.69 1.15 -13.72
N PHE A 112 10.00 1.33 -13.53
CA PHE A 112 10.69 2.60 -13.85
C PHE A 112 10.56 3.01 -15.32
N GLN A 113 10.62 2.05 -16.25
CA GLN A 113 10.47 2.34 -17.68
C GLN A 113 9.10 2.90 -18.04
N HIS A 114 8.05 2.52 -17.31
CA HIS A 114 6.67 2.95 -17.57
C HIS A 114 6.23 4.15 -16.72
N LEU A 115 6.86 4.41 -15.57
CA LEU A 115 6.56 5.61 -14.77
C LEU A 115 6.85 6.87 -15.56
N GLN A 116 5.98 7.88 -15.44
CA GLN A 116 6.16 9.20 -16.07
C GLN A 116 7.22 10.03 -15.34
N SER A 117 7.30 9.90 -14.03
CA SER A 117 8.31 10.53 -13.19
C SER A 117 8.84 9.54 -12.16
N ILE A 118 10.07 9.78 -11.69
CA ILE A 118 10.72 8.95 -10.66
C ILE A 118 11.12 9.89 -9.51
N SER A 119 10.57 9.64 -8.34
CA SER A 119 10.84 10.38 -7.10
C SER A 119 11.50 9.48 -6.04
N GLU A 120 12.03 10.08 -4.96
CA GLU A 120 12.52 9.32 -3.80
C GLU A 120 11.42 8.42 -3.21
N PHE A 121 10.16 8.88 -3.23
CA PHE A 121 9.02 8.12 -2.74
C PHE A 121 8.82 6.83 -3.56
N GLN A 122 8.78 6.92 -4.89
CA GLN A 122 8.59 5.75 -5.75
C GLN A 122 9.73 4.74 -5.66
N ILE A 123 10.97 5.20 -5.47
CA ILE A 123 12.09 4.30 -5.17
C ILE A 123 11.85 3.59 -3.83
N GLY A 124 11.39 4.34 -2.81
CA GLY A 124 11.02 3.78 -1.51
C GLY A 124 9.92 2.72 -1.61
N VAL A 125 8.85 3.00 -2.35
CA VAL A 125 7.76 2.04 -2.62
C VAL A 125 8.29 0.74 -3.22
N LEU A 126 9.17 0.83 -4.24
CA LEU A 126 9.75 -0.35 -4.87
C LEU A 126 10.62 -1.17 -3.91
N LEU A 127 11.33 -0.52 -2.98
CA LEU A 127 12.14 -1.21 -1.98
C LEU A 127 11.28 -1.95 -0.94
N GLU A 128 10.20 -1.32 -0.51
CA GLU A 128 9.30 -1.85 0.52
C GLU A 128 8.38 -2.96 -0.03
N LEU A 129 8.11 -2.98 -1.34
CA LEU A 129 7.37 -4.06 -1.97
C LEU A 129 8.25 -5.29 -2.21
N GLU A 130 7.70 -6.48 -1.98
CA GLU A 130 8.33 -7.72 -2.41
C GLU A 130 8.49 -7.75 -3.95
N PRO A 131 9.55 -8.36 -4.50
CA PRO A 131 9.88 -8.31 -5.93
C PRO A 131 8.72 -8.68 -6.87
N VAL A 132 7.88 -9.64 -6.49
CA VAL A 132 6.73 -10.09 -7.28
C VAL A 132 5.65 -9.01 -7.44
N TYR A 133 5.55 -8.08 -6.47
CA TYR A 133 4.57 -6.98 -6.46
C TYR A 133 5.13 -5.67 -7.05
N ARG A 134 6.38 -5.61 -7.47
CA ARG A 134 7.03 -4.44 -8.12
C ARG A 134 6.52 -4.22 -9.54
N ARG A 135 5.20 -4.34 -9.77
CA ARG A 135 4.58 -4.09 -11.07
C ARG A 135 4.26 -2.62 -11.25
N TYR A 136 4.40 -2.11 -12.46
CA TYR A 136 4.09 -0.72 -12.80
C TYR A 136 2.70 -0.29 -12.30
N SER A 137 1.66 -1.10 -12.56
CA SER A 137 0.28 -0.78 -12.17
C SER A 137 0.10 -0.65 -10.65
N ILE A 138 0.81 -1.46 -9.87
CA ILE A 138 0.78 -1.39 -8.41
C ILE A 138 1.56 -0.16 -7.93
N VAL A 139 2.79 0.03 -8.43
CA VAL A 139 3.64 1.16 -8.03
C VAL A 139 3.02 2.51 -8.40
N ARG A 140 2.40 2.60 -9.58
CA ARG A 140 1.70 3.82 -10.04
C ARG A 140 0.54 4.19 -9.13
N ALA A 141 -0.20 3.21 -8.65
CA ALA A 141 -1.38 3.43 -7.82
C ALA A 141 -1.04 3.88 -6.39
N ILE A 142 0.19 3.65 -5.93
CA ILE A 142 0.61 4.04 -4.58
C ILE A 142 0.99 5.51 -4.57
N GLU A 143 0.09 6.35 -4.06
CA GLU A 143 0.28 7.80 -3.96
C GLU A 143 0.91 8.22 -2.64
N ASP A 144 0.68 7.46 -1.56
CA ASP A 144 1.18 7.73 -0.23
C ASP A 144 1.45 6.45 0.58
N ARG A 145 2.00 6.62 1.79
CA ARG A 145 2.32 5.51 2.70
C ARG A 145 1.08 4.81 3.27
N ALA A 146 -0.01 5.52 3.47
CA ALA A 146 -1.24 4.94 3.99
C ALA A 146 -1.85 3.98 2.97
N PHE A 147 -1.87 4.38 1.70
CA PHE A 147 -2.34 3.52 0.62
C PHE A 147 -1.42 2.32 0.41
N MET A 148 -0.10 2.50 0.53
CA MET A 148 0.85 1.39 0.50
C MET A 148 0.57 0.36 1.60
N SER A 149 0.37 0.81 2.83
CA SER A 149 0.01 -0.06 3.96
C SER A 149 -1.30 -0.81 3.70
N THR A 150 -2.28 -0.14 3.09
CA THR A 150 -3.55 -0.75 2.69
C THR A 150 -3.35 -1.88 1.65
N ILE A 151 -2.50 -1.66 0.64
CA ILE A 151 -2.14 -2.69 -0.34
C ILE A 151 -1.46 -3.89 0.34
N GLN A 152 -0.48 -3.65 1.20
CA GLN A 152 0.24 -4.70 1.91
C GLN A 152 -0.69 -5.53 2.79
N LEU A 153 -1.58 -4.87 3.54
CA LEU A 153 -2.59 -5.56 4.35
C LEU A 153 -3.55 -6.39 3.49
N ALA A 154 -4.03 -5.85 2.38
CA ALA A 154 -4.92 -6.55 1.47
C ALA A 154 -4.24 -7.81 0.87
N ILE A 155 -2.95 -7.71 0.49
CA ILE A 155 -2.15 -8.86 0.04
C ILE A 155 -2.06 -9.92 1.15
N GLN A 156 -1.76 -9.52 2.39
CA GLN A 156 -1.66 -10.45 3.52
C GLN A 156 -2.98 -11.16 3.80
N ILE A 157 -4.12 -10.45 3.73
CA ILE A 157 -5.45 -11.04 3.88
C ILE A 157 -5.68 -12.09 2.79
N VAL A 158 -5.41 -11.78 1.52
CA VAL A 158 -5.59 -12.74 0.43
C VAL A 158 -4.67 -13.95 0.60
N ARG A 159 -3.40 -13.77 0.93
CA ARG A 159 -2.45 -14.88 1.20
C ARG A 159 -2.96 -15.81 2.31
N SER A 160 -3.48 -15.24 3.39
CA SER A 160 -3.96 -16.03 4.53
C SER A 160 -5.25 -16.78 4.25
N GLN A 161 -6.13 -16.21 3.45
CA GLN A 161 -7.46 -16.75 3.16
C GLN A 161 -7.53 -17.58 1.88
N ARG A 162 -6.54 -17.44 0.99
CA ARG A 162 -6.45 -18.10 -0.31
C ARG A 162 -5.08 -18.73 -0.50
N PRO A 163 -4.72 -19.74 0.33
CA PRO A 163 -3.44 -20.47 0.20
C PRO A 163 -3.30 -21.22 -1.12
N ASP A 164 -4.39 -21.35 -1.88
CA ASP A 164 -4.42 -21.90 -3.23
C ASP A 164 -3.86 -20.95 -4.30
N LEU A 165 -3.76 -19.65 -4.01
CA LEU A 165 -3.22 -18.65 -4.93
C LEU A 165 -1.72 -18.42 -4.67
N THR A 166 -0.96 -18.40 -5.75
CA THR A 166 0.45 -17.99 -5.71
C THR A 166 0.59 -16.48 -5.62
N ASP A 167 1.70 -15.99 -5.09
CA ASP A 167 2.00 -14.55 -5.06
C ASP A 167 2.01 -13.92 -6.45
N PHE A 168 2.37 -14.69 -7.48
CA PHE A 168 2.33 -14.24 -8.85
C PHE A 168 0.88 -13.96 -9.31
N GLU A 169 -0.06 -14.86 -9.01
CA GLU A 169 -1.48 -14.71 -9.35
C GLU A 169 -2.12 -13.57 -8.58
N ILE A 170 -1.80 -13.44 -7.28
CA ILE A 170 -2.22 -12.32 -6.44
C ILE A 170 -1.73 -11.00 -7.03
N SER A 171 -0.44 -10.91 -7.33
CA SER A 171 0.19 -9.72 -7.93
C SER A 171 -0.40 -9.39 -9.30
N GLN A 172 -0.70 -10.40 -10.12
CA GLN A 172 -1.29 -10.20 -11.44
C GLN A 172 -2.71 -9.66 -11.35
N SER A 173 -3.56 -10.28 -10.52
CA SER A 173 -4.96 -9.88 -10.34
C SER A 173 -5.08 -8.48 -9.73
N LEU A 174 -4.25 -8.18 -8.71
CA LEU A 174 -4.17 -6.85 -8.10
C LEU A 174 -3.73 -5.80 -9.13
N GLY A 175 -2.63 -6.07 -9.84
CA GLY A 175 -2.12 -5.16 -10.87
C GLY A 175 -3.14 -4.89 -11.99
N THR A 176 -3.90 -5.90 -12.40
CA THR A 176 -4.97 -5.76 -13.40
C THR A 176 -6.10 -4.87 -12.86
N SER A 177 -6.52 -5.08 -11.61
CA SER A 177 -7.55 -4.27 -10.97
C SER A 177 -7.16 -2.80 -10.87
N LEU A 178 -5.95 -2.52 -10.37
CA LEU A 178 -5.44 -1.16 -10.21
C LEU A 178 -5.18 -0.46 -11.57
N ASN A 179 -4.85 -1.22 -12.60
CA ASN A 179 -4.68 -0.64 -13.96
C ASN A 179 -6.00 -0.19 -14.59
N ALA A 180 -7.11 -0.79 -14.18
CA ALA A 180 -8.47 -0.42 -14.58
C ALA A 180 -9.11 0.62 -13.63
N ASP A 181 -8.30 1.34 -12.85
CA ASP A 181 -8.74 2.29 -11.82
C ASP A 181 -9.72 1.69 -10.80
N GLY A 182 -9.62 0.37 -10.60
CA GLY A 182 -10.43 -0.36 -9.64
C GLY A 182 -10.00 -0.09 -8.20
N LYS A 183 -10.98 -0.06 -7.29
CA LYS A 183 -10.70 0.09 -5.86
C LYS A 183 -10.12 -1.20 -5.27
N ILE A 184 -9.24 -1.07 -4.29
CA ILE A 184 -8.68 -2.22 -3.55
C ILE A 184 -9.80 -3.04 -2.88
N SER A 185 -10.83 -2.38 -2.33
CA SER A 185 -11.99 -3.06 -1.75
C SER A 185 -12.68 -4.00 -2.73
N ASP A 186 -12.86 -3.56 -3.98
CA ASP A 186 -13.51 -4.36 -5.03
C ASP A 186 -12.64 -5.54 -5.45
N TRP A 187 -11.32 -5.32 -5.55
CA TRP A 187 -10.37 -6.40 -5.81
C TRP A 187 -10.37 -7.43 -4.68
N LEU A 188 -10.30 -6.97 -3.44
CA LEU A 188 -10.28 -7.83 -2.27
C LEU A 188 -11.57 -8.65 -2.17
N SER A 189 -12.73 -8.03 -2.39
CA SER A 189 -14.02 -8.71 -2.44
C SER A 189 -14.08 -9.80 -3.51
N ARG A 190 -13.53 -9.54 -4.71
CA ARG A 190 -13.45 -10.55 -5.77
C ARG A 190 -12.47 -11.67 -5.44
N ALA A 191 -11.31 -11.35 -4.88
CA ALA A 191 -10.30 -12.34 -4.51
C ALA A 191 -10.81 -13.30 -3.43
N LEU A 192 -11.66 -12.81 -2.53
CA LEU A 192 -12.20 -13.54 -1.40
C LEU A 192 -13.61 -14.10 -1.61
N ASN A 193 -14.21 -13.94 -2.79
CA ASN A 193 -15.61 -14.32 -3.05
C ASN A 193 -15.93 -15.81 -2.86
N LYS A 194 -14.93 -16.67 -2.83
CA LYS A 194 -15.05 -18.13 -2.62
C LYS A 194 -14.58 -18.57 -1.25
N VAL A 195 -14.18 -17.64 -0.40
CA VAL A 195 -13.67 -17.96 0.95
C VAL A 195 -14.87 -18.19 1.87
N GLU A 196 -14.86 -19.33 2.55
CA GLU A 196 -15.82 -19.58 3.63
C GLU A 196 -15.51 -18.69 4.83
N PHE A 197 -16.56 -18.21 5.49
CA PHE A 197 -16.37 -17.44 6.71
C PHE A 197 -15.79 -18.33 7.81
N PRO A 198 -14.95 -17.77 8.70
CA PRO A 198 -14.51 -18.51 9.88
C PRO A 198 -15.72 -18.93 10.71
N SER A 199 -15.56 -19.98 11.52
CA SER A 199 -16.62 -20.42 12.41
C SER A 199 -17.11 -19.25 13.27
N PRO A 200 -18.43 -19.06 13.40
CA PRO A 200 -18.98 -18.00 14.22
C PRO A 200 -18.55 -18.18 15.68
N PRO A 201 -18.29 -17.08 16.41
CA PRO A 201 -17.92 -17.16 17.82
C PRO A 201 -18.99 -17.82 18.70
N TRP A 202 -20.21 -17.85 18.20
CA TRP A 202 -21.36 -18.45 18.85
C TRP A 202 -22.34 -19.03 17.81
N ALA A 203 -22.90 -20.19 18.10
CA ALA A 203 -23.86 -20.85 17.19
C ALA A 203 -25.17 -20.06 17.03
N GLY A 204 -25.44 -19.09 17.91
CA GLY A 204 -26.67 -18.31 17.90
C GLY A 204 -27.85 -19.01 18.54
N THR A 205 -29.06 -18.50 18.25
CA THR A 205 -30.36 -19.04 18.69
C THR A 205 -31.31 -19.09 17.49
N ASP A 206 -32.53 -19.65 17.69
CA ASP A 206 -33.57 -19.62 16.66
C ASP A 206 -33.92 -18.20 16.18
N ARG A 207 -33.62 -17.19 17.01
CA ARG A 207 -33.94 -15.78 16.76
C ARG A 207 -32.73 -14.98 16.29
N LEU A 208 -31.54 -15.35 16.71
CA LEU A 208 -30.30 -14.64 16.39
C LEU A 208 -29.36 -15.62 15.68
N LYS A 209 -29.32 -15.57 14.38
CA LYS A 209 -28.60 -16.50 13.52
C LYS A 209 -27.32 -15.90 12.97
N PRO A 210 -26.16 -16.58 13.04
CA PRO A 210 -24.94 -16.10 12.43
C PRO A 210 -25.08 -16.04 10.90
N LEU A 211 -24.45 -15.04 10.27
CA LEU A 211 -24.31 -14.97 8.82
C LEU A 211 -23.01 -15.70 8.44
N THR A 212 -23.16 -16.89 7.89
CA THR A 212 -22.03 -17.83 7.72
C THR A 212 -21.36 -17.80 6.34
N ASP A 213 -21.90 -17.01 5.43
CA ASP A 213 -21.34 -16.84 4.09
C ASP A 213 -21.64 -15.46 3.50
N GLN A 214 -20.93 -15.13 2.43
CA GLN A 214 -21.08 -13.83 1.76
C GLN A 214 -22.48 -13.62 1.14
N LYS A 215 -23.15 -14.70 0.73
CA LYS A 215 -24.51 -14.61 0.14
C LYS A 215 -25.53 -14.18 1.19
N GLN A 216 -25.41 -14.72 2.40
CA GLN A 216 -26.27 -14.32 3.53
C GLN A 216 -26.01 -12.87 3.92
N VAL A 217 -24.73 -12.44 3.94
CA VAL A 217 -24.38 -11.03 4.20
C VAL A 217 -24.95 -10.13 3.13
N ALA A 218 -24.81 -10.45 1.85
CA ALA A 218 -25.36 -9.66 0.75
C ALA A 218 -26.89 -9.58 0.81
N ALA A 219 -27.58 -10.69 1.04
CA ALA A 219 -29.03 -10.71 1.20
C ALA A 219 -29.51 -9.85 2.39
N CYS A 220 -28.78 -9.91 3.51
CA CYS A 220 -29.06 -9.04 4.66
C CYS A 220 -28.77 -7.57 4.35
N ALA A 221 -27.67 -7.24 3.66
CA ALA A 221 -27.36 -5.87 3.25
C ALA A 221 -28.47 -5.27 2.39
N GLU A 222 -28.99 -6.03 1.42
CA GLU A 222 -30.13 -5.63 0.59
C GLU A 222 -31.40 -5.46 1.41
N GLN A 223 -31.76 -6.46 2.23
CA GLN A 223 -32.94 -6.40 3.08
C GLN A 223 -32.94 -5.21 4.03
N PHE A 224 -31.80 -4.91 4.63
CA PHE A 224 -31.64 -3.84 5.61
C PHE A 224 -31.25 -2.50 4.96
N ASN A 225 -30.92 -2.47 3.67
CA ASN A 225 -30.44 -1.29 2.95
C ASN A 225 -29.32 -0.60 3.72
N ASN A 226 -28.23 -1.34 3.93
CA ASN A 226 -27.04 -0.89 4.66
C ASN A 226 -25.75 -1.37 3.96
N CYS A 227 -24.59 -0.93 4.47
CA CYS A 227 -23.26 -1.24 3.91
C CYS A 227 -22.62 -2.51 4.48
N LEU A 228 -23.41 -3.50 4.93
CA LEU A 228 -22.88 -4.73 5.54
C LEU A 228 -21.89 -5.50 4.63
N VAL A 229 -22.03 -5.37 3.31
CA VAL A 229 -21.11 -5.98 2.34
C VAL A 229 -19.69 -5.41 2.48
N ASP A 230 -19.56 -4.14 2.86
CA ASP A 230 -18.26 -3.50 3.04
C ASP A 230 -17.48 -4.06 4.25
N GLU A 231 -18.20 -4.75 5.15
CA GLU A 231 -17.64 -5.34 6.38
C GLU A 231 -17.20 -6.81 6.22
N ILE A 232 -17.33 -7.39 5.04
CA ILE A 232 -16.95 -8.81 4.79
C ILE A 232 -15.48 -9.05 5.17
N ASN A 233 -14.60 -8.09 4.91
CA ASN A 233 -13.19 -8.22 5.24
C ASN A 233 -12.93 -8.28 6.75
N SER A 234 -13.74 -7.59 7.56
CA SER A 234 -13.64 -7.66 9.02
C SER A 234 -14.10 -9.02 9.56
N VAL A 235 -15.04 -9.69 8.87
CA VAL A 235 -15.43 -11.08 9.18
C VAL A 235 -14.31 -12.06 8.83
N LEU A 236 -13.76 -11.94 7.62
CA LEU A 236 -12.69 -12.82 7.14
C LEU A 236 -11.40 -12.69 7.97
N SER A 237 -11.10 -11.49 8.46
CA SER A 237 -9.97 -11.26 9.38
C SER A 237 -10.23 -11.69 10.83
N GLY A 238 -11.46 -12.16 11.15
CA GLY A 238 -11.82 -12.60 12.49
C GLY A 238 -11.93 -11.46 13.51
N GLN A 239 -12.09 -10.22 13.04
CA GLN A 239 -12.27 -9.04 13.91
C GLN A 239 -13.73 -8.76 14.24
N ARG A 240 -14.63 -9.08 13.31
CA ARG A 240 -16.07 -8.93 13.47
C ARG A 240 -16.80 -10.18 13.03
N TYR A 241 -18.04 -10.36 13.54
CA TYR A 241 -18.96 -11.36 13.07
C TYR A 241 -20.39 -10.83 13.12
N PHE A 242 -21.23 -11.13 12.13
CA PHE A 242 -22.56 -10.58 12.05
C PHE A 242 -23.62 -11.65 12.26
N TYR A 243 -24.67 -11.27 12.97
CA TYR A 243 -25.83 -12.07 13.24
C TYR A 243 -27.11 -11.35 12.80
N HIS A 244 -28.05 -12.11 12.28
CA HIS A 244 -29.36 -11.60 11.91
C HIS A 244 -30.38 -11.96 13.00
N TRP A 245 -30.94 -10.92 13.64
CA TRP A 245 -32.12 -11.05 14.48
C TRP A 245 -33.37 -11.21 13.61
N THR A 246 -34.02 -12.39 13.61
CA THR A 246 -35.08 -12.77 12.65
C THR A 246 -36.50 -12.40 13.08
N ARG A 247 -36.71 -11.77 14.24
CA ARG A 247 -38.04 -11.45 14.77
C ARG A 247 -38.42 -10.00 14.51
N GLY A 248 -39.73 -9.77 14.29
CA GLY A 248 -40.29 -8.45 14.05
C GLY A 248 -39.77 -7.80 12.78
N ARG A 249 -39.20 -6.58 12.89
CA ARG A 249 -38.60 -5.87 11.74
C ARG A 249 -37.16 -6.33 11.44
N GLY A 250 -36.65 -7.26 12.23
CA GLY A 250 -35.28 -7.70 12.14
C GLY A 250 -34.25 -6.71 12.69
N ALA A 251 -33.03 -7.18 12.91
CA ALA A 251 -31.87 -6.35 13.22
C ALA A 251 -30.58 -7.10 12.83
N ILE A 252 -29.53 -6.35 12.54
CA ILE A 252 -28.16 -6.88 12.43
C ILE A 252 -27.45 -6.61 13.75
N VAL A 253 -26.80 -7.64 14.28
CA VAL A 253 -26.02 -7.60 15.51
C VAL A 253 -24.57 -7.87 15.15
N ALA A 254 -23.67 -6.93 15.40
CA ALA A 254 -22.25 -7.07 15.22
C ALA A 254 -21.60 -7.56 16.51
N PHE A 255 -20.86 -8.65 16.42
CA PHE A 255 -19.91 -9.09 17.43
C PHE A 255 -18.55 -8.57 17.04
N GLU A 256 -17.81 -8.03 17.99
CA GLU A 256 -16.47 -7.47 17.80
C GLU A 256 -15.49 -8.19 18.72
N LYS A 257 -14.25 -8.36 18.24
CA LYS A 257 -13.21 -9.00 19.04
C LYS A 257 -12.45 -7.94 19.82
N ASP A 258 -12.71 -7.89 21.12
CA ASP A 258 -11.96 -7.06 22.06
C ASP A 258 -10.71 -7.78 22.56
N GLY A 259 -9.59 -7.06 22.70
CA GLY A 259 -8.30 -7.63 23.11
C GLY A 259 -8.28 -8.24 24.52
N PHE A 260 -9.16 -7.79 25.43
CA PHE A 260 -9.24 -8.24 26.82
C PHE A 260 -10.47 -9.10 27.09
N LEU A 261 -11.60 -8.77 26.48
CA LEU A 261 -12.89 -9.40 26.76
C LEU A 261 -13.23 -10.55 25.80
N GLY A 262 -12.42 -10.72 24.75
CA GLY A 262 -12.73 -11.64 23.67
C GLY A 262 -13.89 -11.11 22.80
N TRP A 263 -14.85 -11.96 22.43
CA TRP A 263 -15.96 -11.54 21.63
C TRP A 263 -17.04 -10.82 22.46
N VAL A 264 -17.42 -9.64 22.03
CA VAL A 264 -18.43 -8.79 22.66
C VAL A 264 -19.45 -8.32 21.62
N VAL A 265 -20.65 -7.98 22.06
CA VAL A 265 -21.65 -7.34 21.19
C VAL A 265 -21.32 -5.86 21.10
N GLY A 266 -20.87 -5.40 19.93
CA GLY A 266 -20.50 -4.01 19.69
C GLY A 266 -21.68 -3.16 19.22
N GLU A 267 -22.33 -3.57 18.15
CA GLU A 267 -23.36 -2.74 17.50
C GLU A 267 -24.63 -3.52 17.18
N ILE A 268 -25.79 -2.86 17.31
CA ILE A 268 -27.10 -3.42 16.92
C ILE A 268 -27.83 -2.38 16.08
N LYS A 269 -28.11 -2.70 14.81
CA LYS A 269 -28.75 -1.79 13.84
C LYS A 269 -29.95 -2.43 13.18
N GLY A 270 -30.97 -1.61 12.99
CA GLY A 270 -32.13 -1.93 12.16
C GLY A 270 -31.94 -1.51 10.69
N LYS A 271 -33.02 -1.50 9.93
CA LYS A 271 -33.05 -1.08 8.52
C LYS A 271 -32.51 0.35 8.36
N LYS A 272 -31.68 0.58 7.33
CA LYS A 272 -31.01 1.86 7.05
C LYS A 272 -30.16 2.36 8.23
N ASN A 273 -29.55 1.44 8.95
CA ASN A 273 -28.74 1.71 10.14
C ASN A 273 -29.50 2.46 11.26
N CYS A 274 -30.82 2.42 11.25
CA CYS A 274 -31.62 3.03 12.32
C CYS A 274 -31.48 2.29 13.64
N SER A 275 -31.75 3.00 14.74
CA SER A 275 -31.82 2.37 16.06
C SER A 275 -32.95 1.35 16.14
N VAL A 276 -32.73 0.34 16.95
CA VAL A 276 -33.66 -0.76 17.18
C VAL A 276 -34.55 -0.45 18.40
N PRO A 277 -35.83 -0.81 18.38
CA PRO A 277 -36.72 -0.58 19.52
C PRO A 277 -36.17 -1.20 20.82
N GLN A 278 -36.27 -0.49 21.93
CA GLN A 278 -35.73 -0.89 23.23
C GLN A 278 -36.15 -2.30 23.68
N LYS A 279 -37.40 -2.70 23.35
CA LYS A 279 -37.88 -4.05 23.64
C LYS A 279 -37.08 -5.14 22.90
N VAL A 280 -36.65 -4.86 21.68
CA VAL A 280 -35.82 -5.79 20.87
C VAL A 280 -34.38 -5.81 21.41
N LEU A 281 -33.82 -4.63 21.75
CA LEU A 281 -32.48 -4.54 22.35
C LEU A 281 -32.40 -5.36 23.65
N LYS A 282 -33.36 -5.18 24.59
CA LYS A 282 -33.39 -5.96 25.83
C LYS A 282 -33.50 -7.46 25.56
N ARG A 283 -34.15 -7.88 24.51
CA ARG A 283 -34.29 -9.30 24.19
C ARG A 283 -32.99 -9.86 23.60
N ILE A 284 -32.34 -9.12 22.69
CA ILE A 284 -31.02 -9.49 22.15
C ILE A 284 -29.99 -9.54 23.30
N GLU A 285 -30.00 -8.54 24.20
CA GLU A 285 -29.14 -8.51 25.39
C GLU A 285 -29.34 -9.75 26.27
N LEU A 286 -30.60 -10.17 26.50
CA LEU A 286 -30.88 -11.36 27.28
C LEU A 286 -30.36 -12.62 26.59
N ASP A 287 -30.62 -12.80 25.29
CA ASP A 287 -30.17 -13.97 24.54
C ASP A 287 -28.64 -14.05 24.49
N THR A 288 -27.92 -12.94 24.30
CA THR A 288 -26.44 -12.90 24.29
C THR A 288 -25.83 -13.09 25.68
N LYS A 289 -26.43 -12.48 26.72
CA LYS A 289 -25.96 -12.63 28.12
C LYS A 289 -26.11 -14.06 28.61
N LEU A 290 -27.21 -14.73 28.30
CA LEU A 290 -27.42 -16.13 28.65
C LEU A 290 -26.40 -17.06 27.97
N SER A 291 -25.82 -16.64 26.87
CA SER A 291 -24.76 -17.33 26.13
C SER A 291 -23.35 -16.89 26.52
N GLY A 292 -23.19 -16.07 27.57
CA GLY A 292 -21.89 -15.65 28.13
C GLY A 292 -21.27 -14.43 27.45
N TYR A 293 -21.94 -13.80 26.48
CA TYR A 293 -21.39 -12.64 25.78
C TYR A 293 -21.79 -11.32 26.46
N ARG A 294 -20.82 -10.40 26.58
CA ARG A 294 -21.05 -9.06 27.12
C ARG A 294 -21.47 -8.13 26.00
N MET A 295 -22.46 -7.28 26.26
CA MET A 295 -22.72 -6.12 25.43
C MET A 295 -21.82 -4.98 25.92
N LEU A 296 -21.05 -4.41 25.01
CA LEU A 296 -20.47 -3.10 25.25
C LEU A 296 -21.62 -2.12 25.23
N LYS A 297 -22.02 -1.66 26.40
CA LYS A 297 -22.96 -0.52 26.49
C LYS A 297 -22.20 0.71 25.98
N TYR A 298 -22.22 0.94 24.68
CA TYR A 298 -22.09 2.31 24.20
C TYR A 298 -23.37 3.02 24.68
N TYR A 299 -23.26 3.61 25.87
CA TYR A 299 -24.22 4.62 26.26
C TYR A 299 -24.33 5.58 25.10
N ASP A 300 -25.53 6.04 24.79
CA ASP A 300 -25.81 7.25 24.04
C ASP A 300 -24.99 8.44 24.59
N LEU A 301 -23.70 8.41 24.36
CA LEU A 301 -22.95 9.62 24.16
C LEU A 301 -23.46 10.10 22.82
N ALA A 302 -24.28 11.14 22.87
CA ALA A 302 -24.68 11.94 21.73
C ALA A 302 -23.43 12.22 20.89
N CYS A 303 -23.11 11.32 19.99
CA CYS A 303 -21.89 11.31 19.21
C CYS A 303 -22.24 11.40 17.75
N ASP A 304 -22.90 12.47 17.38
CA ASP A 304 -22.81 12.97 16.01
C ASP A 304 -21.38 13.48 15.67
N ASN A 305 -20.43 13.48 16.63
CA ASN A 305 -19.14 14.11 16.46
C ASN A 305 -17.88 13.28 16.78
N LEU A 306 -17.96 11.98 17.07
CA LEU A 306 -16.75 11.18 17.40
C LEU A 306 -16.36 10.12 16.36
N TRP A 307 -17.11 9.93 15.30
CA TRP A 307 -16.77 8.98 14.22
C TRP A 307 -15.85 9.56 13.14
N GLY A 308 -15.36 10.79 13.34
CA GLY A 308 -14.39 11.44 12.43
C GLY A 308 -12.93 11.03 12.61
N TYR A 309 -12.55 10.33 13.70
CA TYR A 309 -11.13 10.12 14.04
C TYR A 309 -10.69 8.65 14.25
N GLY A 310 -11.50 7.67 13.88
CA GLY A 310 -11.21 6.25 14.07
C GLY A 310 -10.88 5.46 12.79
N ARG A 311 -10.47 6.11 11.70
CA ARG A 311 -10.09 5.42 10.44
C ARG A 311 -8.59 5.34 10.19
N PHE A 312 -7.78 5.48 11.21
CA PHE A 312 -6.32 5.30 11.08
C PHE A 312 -5.79 4.52 12.28
N LEU A 313 -5.73 3.22 12.16
CA LEU A 313 -4.71 2.34 12.70
C LEU A 313 -4.70 1.07 11.86
#